data_59b2c06e6ba59e4cdd5958ab2717ae84
#
_entry.id   59b2c06e6ba59e4cdd5958ab2717ae84
#
_cell.length_a   1.000
_cell.length_b   1.000
_cell.length_c   1.000
_cell.angle_alpha   90.00
_cell.angle_beta   90.00
_cell.angle_gamma   90.00
#
_symmetry.space_group_name_H-M   'P 1'
#
loop_
_entity.id
_entity.type
_entity.pdbx_description
1 polymer ?
#
loop_
_entity_poly.entity_id
_entity_poly.type
_entity_poly.pdbx_seq_one_letter_code
_entity_poly.pdbx_strand_id
1 'polypeptide(L)'
;GVELYQRDVYRPSWLTYANEGFKTIHNLGGKQVVLSPTWTFTREMPPILLPAAGKDPLAFDTFAMLQQAKANQLEGILFPRVRANKSLSKWWTEAKRDDSWWQSWFDRYTEFLQHQAALAQQTGAAAIILGDPEVAPAFPAGTLSDGSPSGVPADAVARWVNLIDQVRSFYKGEILWAVNASDSPPPQEILSRVDRIYLLWSVPLSASMELDPAAMAVEAGHQLDGKALPLVQSTGKGVVLGLEYPSAQGAASGCVLAKDVCVRFENLYPFHADQPDAVLSLDEQTQAYNAMLAAVNQREWITGILSRGFFVPALLVDK
;
A
#
# COMPACT_ATOMS: atom_id res chain seq x y z
N GLY A 1 12.92 -2.43 -4.07
CA GLY A 1 12.23 -3.52 -3.38
C GLY A 1 10.91 -3.88 -4.03
N VAL A 2 10.16 -4.78 -3.41
CA VAL A 2 8.93 -5.33 -4.00
C VAL A 2 7.85 -5.45 -2.93
N GLU A 3 6.62 -5.01 -3.21
CA GLU A 3 5.45 -5.26 -2.38
C GLU A 3 4.74 -6.53 -2.86
N LEU A 4 4.62 -7.52 -1.96
CA LEU A 4 3.85 -8.72 -2.25
C LEU A 4 2.37 -8.39 -2.27
N TYR A 5 1.72 -8.74 -3.36
CA TYR A 5 0.27 -8.66 -3.44
C TYR A 5 -0.36 -9.92 -2.87
N GLN A 6 -1.22 -9.76 -1.89
CA GLN A 6 -2.02 -10.85 -1.32
C GLN A 6 -3.42 -10.76 -1.93
N ARG A 7 -3.69 -11.61 -2.93
CA ARG A 7 -4.92 -11.60 -3.74
C ARG A 7 -6.18 -11.76 -2.90
N ASP A 8 -6.19 -12.79 -2.06
CA ASP A 8 -7.38 -13.21 -1.34
C ASP A 8 -7.14 -13.30 0.17
N VAL A 9 -7.82 -14.24 0.78
CA VAL A 9 -7.60 -14.63 2.16
C VAL A 9 -6.28 -15.37 2.31
N TYR A 10 -5.59 -15.12 3.41
CA TYR A 10 -4.37 -15.83 3.73
C TYR A 10 -4.63 -17.34 3.93
N ARG A 11 -3.72 -18.16 3.43
CA ARG A 11 -3.69 -19.61 3.63
C ARG A 11 -2.31 -20.04 4.09
N PRO A 12 -2.17 -21.05 4.97
CA PRO A 12 -0.85 -21.52 5.45
C PRO A 12 0.12 -21.93 4.32
N SER A 13 -0.40 -22.42 3.18
CA SER A 13 0.40 -22.71 1.98
C SER A 13 1.14 -21.49 1.43
N TRP A 14 0.71 -20.28 1.75
CA TRP A 14 1.39 -19.04 1.37
C TRP A 14 2.83 -18.97 1.87
N LEU A 15 3.15 -19.58 3.02
CA LEU A 15 4.53 -19.61 3.53
C LEU A 15 5.50 -20.30 2.54
N THR A 16 5.06 -21.40 1.90
CA THR A 16 5.87 -22.10 0.91
C THR A 16 6.07 -21.23 -0.33
N TYR A 17 5.00 -20.63 -0.82
CA TYR A 17 5.03 -19.80 -2.02
C TYR A 17 5.78 -18.48 -1.80
N ALA A 18 5.64 -17.87 -0.62
CA ALA A 18 6.38 -16.68 -0.25
C ALA A 18 7.89 -16.92 -0.32
N ASN A 19 8.36 -18.06 0.19
CA ASN A 19 9.77 -18.40 0.14
C ASN A 19 10.33 -18.46 -1.30
N GLU A 20 9.59 -19.06 -2.24
CA GLU A 20 10.00 -19.07 -3.65
C GLU A 20 9.96 -17.66 -4.28
N GLY A 21 8.98 -16.85 -3.90
CA GLY A 21 8.92 -15.45 -4.28
C GLY A 21 10.12 -14.66 -3.76
N PHE A 22 10.51 -14.86 -2.51
CA PHE A 22 11.67 -14.18 -1.91
C PHE A 22 12.97 -14.55 -2.61
N LYS A 23 13.18 -15.84 -2.95
CA LYS A 23 14.32 -16.27 -3.78
C LYS A 23 14.33 -15.57 -5.12
N THR A 24 13.17 -15.49 -5.77
CA THR A 24 13.05 -14.82 -7.07
C THR A 24 13.38 -13.33 -6.95
N ILE A 25 12.83 -12.64 -5.96
CA ILE A 25 13.09 -11.21 -5.71
C ILE A 25 14.59 -10.99 -5.47
N HIS A 26 15.22 -11.81 -4.62
CA HIS A 26 16.65 -11.71 -4.33
C HIS A 26 17.49 -11.93 -5.60
N ASN A 27 17.19 -12.97 -6.38
CA ASN A 27 17.92 -13.31 -7.62
C ASN A 27 17.79 -12.21 -8.69
N LEU A 28 16.69 -11.47 -8.69
CA LEU A 28 16.49 -10.30 -9.55
C LEU A 28 17.14 -9.01 -9.00
N GLY A 29 17.88 -9.10 -7.89
CA GLY A 29 18.59 -7.98 -7.28
C GLY A 29 17.75 -7.15 -6.31
N GLY A 30 16.53 -7.57 -5.98
CA GLY A 30 15.71 -6.95 -4.94
C GLY A 30 16.41 -7.01 -3.57
N LYS A 31 16.23 -5.96 -2.76
CA LYS A 31 16.82 -5.87 -1.41
C LYS A 31 15.76 -5.87 -0.32
N GLN A 32 14.55 -5.49 -0.66
CA GLN A 32 13.45 -5.30 0.29
C GLN A 32 12.18 -5.96 -0.20
N VAL A 33 11.39 -6.43 0.76
CA VAL A 33 10.06 -6.96 0.49
C VAL A 33 9.05 -6.36 1.48
N VAL A 34 7.92 -5.88 0.96
CA VAL A 34 6.80 -5.40 1.77
C VAL A 34 5.78 -6.51 1.91
N LEU A 35 5.43 -6.80 3.16
CA LEU A 35 4.37 -7.72 3.54
C LEU A 35 3.20 -6.92 4.08
N SER A 36 1.98 -7.27 3.69
CA SER A 36 0.75 -6.58 4.10
C SER A 36 -0.11 -7.48 5.00
N PRO A 37 0.27 -7.66 6.29
CA PRO A 37 -0.56 -8.41 7.21
C PRO A 37 -1.90 -7.71 7.43
N THR A 38 -2.98 -8.49 7.49
CA THR A 38 -4.33 -7.96 7.61
C THR A 38 -4.98 -8.36 8.92
N TRP A 39 -5.86 -7.49 9.44
CA TRP A 39 -6.92 -7.85 10.36
C TRP A 39 -8.27 -7.48 9.77
N THR A 40 -9.31 -8.21 10.15
CA THR A 40 -10.65 -8.08 9.59
C THR A 40 -11.60 -7.41 10.56
N PHE A 41 -12.31 -6.37 10.11
CA PHE A 41 -13.49 -5.84 10.80
C PHE A 41 -14.61 -6.87 10.74
N THR A 42 -14.83 -7.56 11.85
CA THR A 42 -15.82 -8.64 11.96
C THR A 42 -17.20 -8.13 12.37
N ARG A 43 -17.27 -6.93 12.94
CA ARG A 43 -18.50 -6.25 13.37
C ARG A 43 -18.37 -4.73 13.18
N GLU A 44 -19.48 -4.07 12.90
CA GLU A 44 -19.55 -2.63 12.64
C GLU A 44 -19.92 -1.82 13.87
N MET A 45 -20.76 -2.37 14.76
CA MET A 45 -21.27 -1.67 15.94
C MET A 45 -21.28 -2.53 17.19
N PRO A 46 -20.43 -2.22 18.18
CA PRO A 46 -19.23 -1.42 18.05
C PRO A 46 -18.24 -2.05 17.05
N PRO A 47 -17.31 -1.29 16.45
CA PRO A 47 -16.33 -1.85 15.55
C PRO A 47 -15.44 -2.86 16.27
N ILE A 48 -15.30 -4.05 15.69
CA ILE A 48 -14.40 -5.09 16.17
C ILE A 48 -13.42 -5.44 15.07
N LEU A 49 -12.15 -5.19 15.32
CA LEU A 49 -11.03 -5.48 14.42
C LEU A 49 -10.17 -6.56 15.08
N LEU A 50 -10.08 -7.74 14.46
CA LEU A 50 -9.35 -8.89 14.98
C LEU A 50 -8.78 -9.73 13.83
N PRO A 51 -7.70 -10.51 14.05
CA PRO A 51 -7.25 -11.46 13.07
C PRO A 51 -8.29 -12.57 12.91
N ALA A 52 -8.81 -12.73 11.71
CA ALA A 52 -9.78 -13.77 11.37
C ALA A 52 -9.05 -15.00 10.86
N ALA A 53 -9.06 -16.09 11.64
CA ALA A 53 -8.42 -17.35 11.25
C ALA A 53 -8.96 -17.84 9.88
N GLY A 54 -8.04 -18.26 9.00
CA GLY A 54 -8.36 -18.67 7.63
C GLY A 54 -8.62 -17.53 6.65
N LYS A 55 -8.50 -16.27 7.08
CA LYS A 55 -8.61 -15.07 6.23
C LYS A 55 -7.39 -14.17 6.38
N ASP A 56 -6.92 -13.97 7.60
CA ASP A 56 -5.79 -13.11 7.93
C ASP A 56 -4.59 -13.95 8.35
N PRO A 57 -3.35 -13.52 8.05
CA PRO A 57 -2.17 -14.13 8.64
C PRO A 57 -2.17 -13.87 10.13
N LEU A 58 -1.94 -14.93 10.92
CA LEU A 58 -1.75 -14.80 12.35
C LEU A 58 -0.34 -14.26 12.64
N ALA A 59 -0.09 -13.87 13.89
CA ALA A 59 1.23 -13.37 14.31
C ALA A 59 2.37 -14.33 13.91
N PHE A 60 2.17 -15.63 14.10
CA PHE A 60 3.14 -16.65 13.73
C PHE A 60 3.42 -16.68 12.21
N ASP A 61 2.39 -16.53 11.40
CA ASP A 61 2.53 -16.54 9.93
C ASP A 61 3.34 -15.33 9.44
N THR A 62 3.00 -14.14 9.94
CA THR A 62 3.73 -12.90 9.63
C THR A 62 5.18 -12.98 10.10
N PHE A 63 5.41 -13.49 11.31
CA PHE A 63 6.74 -13.74 11.84
C PHE A 63 7.53 -14.70 10.92
N ALA A 64 6.95 -15.83 10.55
CA ALA A 64 7.60 -16.81 9.69
C ALA A 64 7.93 -16.24 8.29
N MET A 65 7.03 -15.45 7.68
CA MET A 65 7.31 -14.79 6.41
C MET A 65 8.48 -13.80 6.52
N LEU A 66 8.56 -13.00 7.58
CA LEU A 66 9.69 -12.08 7.80
C LEU A 66 11.00 -12.83 8.02
N GLN A 67 10.99 -13.95 8.74
CA GLN A 67 12.18 -14.79 8.90
C GLN A 67 12.61 -15.42 7.56
N GLN A 68 11.67 -15.87 6.73
CA GLN A 68 11.97 -16.37 5.40
C GLN A 68 12.54 -15.28 4.48
N ALA A 69 12.00 -14.06 4.52
CA ALA A 69 12.56 -12.93 3.79
C ALA A 69 14.02 -12.69 4.19
N LYS A 70 14.28 -12.63 5.49
CA LYS A 70 15.65 -12.46 6.03
C LYS A 70 16.58 -13.60 5.63
N ALA A 71 16.12 -14.85 5.67
CA ALA A 71 16.89 -16.01 5.22
C ALA A 71 17.25 -15.96 3.73
N ASN A 72 16.44 -15.27 2.93
CA ASN A 72 16.69 -14.97 1.51
C ASN A 72 17.36 -13.60 1.30
N GLN A 73 18.01 -13.03 2.33
CA GLN A 73 18.77 -11.78 2.28
C GLN A 73 17.92 -10.56 1.85
N LEU A 74 16.63 -10.58 2.18
CA LEU A 74 15.72 -9.44 2.00
C LEU A 74 15.41 -8.78 3.33
N GLU A 75 15.39 -7.47 3.34
CA GLU A 75 14.87 -6.66 4.44
C GLU A 75 13.34 -6.66 4.36
N GLY A 76 12.69 -7.10 5.44
CA GLY A 76 11.23 -7.07 5.53
C GLY A 76 10.71 -5.70 5.92
N ILE A 77 9.64 -5.27 5.29
CA ILE A 77 8.87 -4.07 5.62
C ILE A 77 7.43 -4.52 5.87
N LEU A 78 6.77 -4.01 6.89
CA LEU A 78 5.35 -4.27 7.12
C LEU A 78 4.49 -3.10 6.63
N PHE A 79 3.43 -3.42 5.90
CA PHE A 79 2.37 -2.49 5.54
C PHE A 79 1.02 -3.05 6.03
N PRO A 80 0.68 -2.86 7.32
CA PRO A 80 -0.54 -3.40 7.90
C PRO A 80 -1.79 -2.85 7.20
N ARG A 81 -2.68 -3.74 6.79
CA ARG A 81 -3.92 -3.39 6.08
C ARG A 81 -5.13 -3.93 6.82
N VAL A 82 -6.27 -3.28 6.64
CA VAL A 82 -7.53 -3.78 7.19
C VAL A 82 -8.39 -4.42 6.13
N ARG A 83 -9.27 -5.32 6.55
CA ARG A 83 -10.31 -5.93 5.72
C ARG A 83 -11.67 -5.82 6.41
N ALA A 84 -12.72 -6.14 5.69
CA ALA A 84 -14.05 -6.36 6.24
C ALA A 84 -14.70 -7.59 5.59
N ASN A 85 -15.79 -8.10 6.15
CA ASN A 85 -16.55 -9.22 5.58
C ASN A 85 -17.33 -8.82 4.31
N LYS A 86 -17.28 -7.55 3.92
CA LYS A 86 -17.80 -6.93 2.71
C LYS A 86 -16.78 -5.93 2.18
N SER A 87 -17.04 -5.24 1.08
CA SER A 87 -16.14 -4.16 0.65
C SER A 87 -15.98 -3.12 1.77
N LEU A 88 -14.78 -2.60 1.98
CA LEU A 88 -14.52 -1.58 3.00
C LEU A 88 -15.33 -0.31 2.75
N SER A 89 -15.50 0.08 1.49
CA SER A 89 -16.40 1.18 1.11
C SER A 89 -17.81 1.00 1.67
N LYS A 90 -18.40 -0.19 1.47
CA LYS A 90 -19.73 -0.52 2.00
C LYS A 90 -19.72 -0.59 3.54
N TRP A 91 -18.65 -1.13 4.14
CA TRP A 91 -18.50 -1.18 5.60
C TRP A 91 -18.49 0.24 6.20
N TRP A 92 -17.71 1.16 5.61
CA TRP A 92 -17.69 2.56 6.02
C TRP A 92 -19.03 3.26 5.88
N THR A 93 -19.74 3.04 4.75
CA THR A 93 -21.02 3.70 4.47
C THR A 93 -22.14 3.23 5.41
N GLU A 94 -22.17 1.95 5.78
CA GLU A 94 -23.21 1.37 6.62
C GLU A 94 -23.01 1.60 8.13
N ALA A 95 -21.79 1.87 8.56
CA ALA A 95 -21.48 2.12 9.98
C ALA A 95 -22.16 3.40 10.47
N LYS A 96 -22.87 3.32 11.61
CA LYS A 96 -23.40 4.49 12.31
C LYS A 96 -22.30 5.05 13.22
N ARG A 97 -21.64 6.10 12.79
CA ARG A 97 -20.45 6.68 13.42
C ARG A 97 -20.84 7.85 14.32
N ASP A 98 -20.99 7.58 15.61
CA ASP A 98 -21.05 8.59 16.68
C ASP A 98 -19.68 8.69 17.39
N ASP A 99 -19.57 9.57 18.37
CA ASP A 99 -18.32 9.78 19.11
C ASP A 99 -17.82 8.51 19.80
N SER A 100 -18.72 7.70 20.34
CA SER A 100 -18.37 6.44 21.00
C SER A 100 -17.89 5.39 20.03
N TRP A 101 -18.45 5.38 18.81
CA TRP A 101 -18.03 4.53 17.72
C TRP A 101 -16.61 4.91 17.27
N TRP A 102 -16.37 6.22 17.06
CA TRP A 102 -15.04 6.70 16.68
C TRP A 102 -13.98 6.39 17.72
N GLN A 103 -14.31 6.56 19.00
CA GLN A 103 -13.39 6.17 20.08
C GLN A 103 -13.03 4.69 19.98
N SER A 104 -14.04 3.82 19.87
CA SER A 104 -13.83 2.38 19.73
C SER A 104 -13.03 2.02 18.48
N TRP A 105 -13.25 2.73 17.37
CA TRP A 105 -12.53 2.51 16.12
C TRP A 105 -11.03 2.83 16.29
N PHE A 106 -10.71 4.00 16.81
CA PHE A 106 -9.32 4.40 17.03
C PHE A 106 -8.62 3.46 18.03
N ASP A 107 -9.29 3.05 19.09
CA ASP A 107 -8.74 2.11 20.08
C ASP A 107 -8.38 0.77 19.41
N ARG A 108 -9.28 0.19 18.61
CA ARG A 108 -9.05 -1.08 17.92
C ARG A 108 -8.00 -0.99 16.83
N TYR A 109 -7.99 0.10 16.09
CA TYR A 109 -6.98 0.31 15.05
C TYR A 109 -5.58 0.53 15.66
N THR A 110 -5.52 1.23 16.78
CA THR A 110 -4.28 1.40 17.54
C THR A 110 -3.74 0.05 18.05
N GLU A 111 -4.61 -0.78 18.65
CA GLU A 111 -4.26 -2.14 19.10
C GLU A 111 -3.69 -2.99 17.95
N PHE A 112 -4.32 -2.93 16.79
CA PHE A 112 -3.82 -3.59 15.58
C PHE A 112 -2.41 -3.13 15.20
N LEU A 113 -2.19 -1.83 15.11
CA LEU A 113 -0.89 -1.30 14.70
C LEU A 113 0.20 -1.52 15.76
N GLN A 114 -0.13 -1.47 17.05
CA GLN A 114 0.80 -1.85 18.13
C GLN A 114 1.23 -3.31 18.02
N HIS A 115 0.29 -4.22 17.72
CA HIS A 115 0.60 -5.62 17.49
C HIS A 115 1.60 -5.80 16.32
N GLN A 116 1.35 -5.12 15.20
CA GLN A 116 2.24 -5.19 14.04
C GLN A 116 3.59 -4.53 14.31
N ALA A 117 3.61 -3.45 15.08
CA ALA A 117 4.83 -2.77 15.52
C ALA A 117 5.71 -3.68 16.42
N ALA A 118 5.09 -4.41 17.34
CA ALA A 118 5.78 -5.39 18.18
C ALA A 118 6.38 -6.54 17.34
N LEU A 119 5.65 -7.05 16.33
CA LEU A 119 6.17 -8.03 15.38
C LEU A 119 7.34 -7.48 14.55
N ALA A 120 7.21 -6.25 14.05
CA ALA A 120 8.28 -5.57 13.33
C ALA A 120 9.56 -5.45 14.18
N GLN A 121 9.41 -5.06 15.44
CA GLN A 121 10.53 -4.96 16.39
C GLN A 121 11.17 -6.33 16.66
N GLN A 122 10.34 -7.33 16.92
CA GLN A 122 10.82 -8.69 17.24
C GLN A 122 11.58 -9.35 16.09
N THR A 123 11.16 -9.09 14.85
CA THR A 123 11.77 -9.68 13.64
C THR A 123 12.93 -8.85 13.10
N GLY A 124 13.09 -7.61 13.55
CA GLY A 124 14.05 -6.65 13.01
C GLY A 124 13.65 -6.18 11.60
N ALA A 125 12.35 -6.00 11.35
CA ALA A 125 11.88 -5.41 10.11
C ALA A 125 12.49 -4.02 9.89
N ALA A 126 12.82 -3.68 8.65
CA ALA A 126 13.48 -2.41 8.31
C ALA A 126 12.55 -1.21 8.50
N ALA A 127 11.26 -1.38 8.20
CA ALA A 127 10.27 -0.32 8.33
C ALA A 127 8.87 -0.87 8.61
N ILE A 128 8.00 0.02 9.10
CA ILE A 128 6.54 -0.15 9.11
C ILE A 128 5.89 1.02 8.37
N ILE A 129 4.94 0.71 7.49
CA ILE A 129 4.18 1.71 6.74
C ILE A 129 2.82 1.88 7.41
N LEU A 130 2.46 3.11 7.73
CA LEU A 130 1.16 3.53 8.26
C LEU A 130 0.39 4.32 7.19
N GLY A 131 -0.84 4.70 7.47
CA GLY A 131 -1.63 5.53 6.55
C GLY A 131 -2.27 4.73 5.41
N ASP A 132 -2.74 3.49 5.70
CA ASP A 132 -3.46 2.68 4.72
C ASP A 132 -4.61 3.50 4.08
N PRO A 133 -4.66 3.67 2.74
CA PRO A 133 -5.75 4.38 2.06
C PRO A 133 -7.15 3.80 2.35
N GLU A 134 -7.24 2.53 2.69
CA GLU A 134 -8.51 1.88 3.04
C GLU A 134 -9.15 2.44 4.32
N VAL A 135 -8.37 3.14 5.14
CA VAL A 135 -8.87 3.84 6.34
C VAL A 135 -8.95 5.36 6.16
N ALA A 136 -8.84 5.85 4.93
CA ALA A 136 -8.94 7.28 4.63
C ALA A 136 -10.18 7.97 5.22
N PRO A 137 -11.35 7.33 5.36
CA PRO A 137 -12.48 7.95 6.08
C PRO A 137 -12.18 8.35 7.53
N ALA A 138 -11.17 7.74 8.17
CA ALA A 138 -10.73 8.12 9.52
C ALA A 138 -9.64 9.20 9.54
N PHE A 139 -9.14 9.64 8.39
CA PHE A 139 -8.19 10.75 8.32
C PHE A 139 -8.89 12.09 8.61
N PRO A 140 -8.15 13.12 9.04
CA PRO A 140 -8.70 14.46 9.19
C PRO A 140 -9.41 14.91 7.90
N ALA A 141 -10.65 15.41 8.04
CA ALA A 141 -11.53 15.74 6.92
C ALA A 141 -11.84 14.54 5.96
N GLY A 142 -11.76 13.30 6.47
CA GLY A 142 -12.02 12.09 5.69
C GLY A 142 -13.41 12.07 5.08
N THR A 143 -13.49 11.48 3.88
CA THR A 143 -14.73 11.31 3.13
C THR A 143 -15.04 9.85 2.87
N LEU A 144 -16.30 9.55 2.65
CA LEU A 144 -16.77 8.23 2.18
C LEU A 144 -16.59 8.12 0.67
N SER A 145 -16.81 6.93 0.14
CA SER A 145 -16.70 6.65 -1.30
C SER A 145 -17.68 7.42 -2.18
N ASP A 146 -18.78 7.93 -1.60
CA ASP A 146 -19.75 8.80 -2.28
C ASP A 146 -19.39 10.30 -2.21
N GLY A 147 -18.23 10.63 -1.60
CA GLY A 147 -17.76 12.00 -1.40
C GLY A 147 -18.36 12.70 -0.18
N SER A 148 -19.28 12.09 0.55
CA SER A 148 -19.85 12.68 1.78
C SER A 148 -18.83 12.66 2.91
N PRO A 149 -18.88 13.64 3.86
CA PRO A 149 -18.03 13.62 5.04
C PRO A 149 -18.19 12.34 5.85
N SER A 150 -17.10 11.74 6.30
CA SER A 150 -17.15 10.53 7.12
C SER A 150 -17.70 10.77 8.53
N GLY A 151 -17.74 12.03 8.99
CA GLY A 151 -18.07 12.38 10.37
C GLY A 151 -16.93 12.10 11.35
N VAL A 152 -15.70 12.02 10.87
CA VAL A 152 -14.51 11.87 11.74
C VAL A 152 -14.45 13.04 12.73
N PRO A 153 -14.11 12.79 14.01
CA PRO A 153 -14.05 13.84 15.04
C PRO A 153 -13.06 14.96 14.69
N ALA A 154 -13.34 16.16 15.16
CA ALA A 154 -12.47 17.32 14.95
C ALA A 154 -11.05 17.15 15.53
N ASP A 155 -10.89 16.27 16.53
CA ASP A 155 -9.60 15.93 17.14
C ASP A 155 -8.85 14.78 16.43
N ALA A 156 -9.28 14.39 15.22
CA ALA A 156 -8.68 13.30 14.45
C ALA A 156 -7.16 13.45 14.30
N VAL A 157 -6.65 14.66 14.09
CA VAL A 157 -5.20 14.92 14.02
C VAL A 157 -4.50 14.45 15.30
N ALA A 158 -5.03 14.85 16.45
CA ALA A 158 -4.45 14.47 17.74
C ALA A 158 -4.52 12.96 17.98
N ARG A 159 -5.61 12.31 17.56
CA ARG A 159 -5.76 10.85 17.67
C ARG A 159 -4.72 10.12 16.81
N TRP A 160 -4.51 10.56 15.58
CA TRP A 160 -3.49 9.98 14.70
C TRP A 160 -2.07 10.21 15.22
N VAL A 161 -1.75 11.41 15.73
CA VAL A 161 -0.45 11.70 16.36
C VAL A 161 -0.21 10.76 17.54
N ASN A 162 -1.19 10.62 18.44
CA ASN A 162 -1.11 9.72 19.58
C ASN A 162 -0.92 8.25 19.14
N LEU A 163 -1.64 7.81 18.11
CA LEU A 163 -1.50 6.47 17.54
C LEU A 163 -0.08 6.22 17.04
N ILE A 164 0.51 7.15 16.28
CA ILE A 164 1.87 7.03 15.76
C ILE A 164 2.88 7.00 16.93
N ASP A 165 2.71 7.85 17.95
CA ASP A 165 3.57 7.86 19.13
C ASP A 165 3.47 6.52 19.89
N GLN A 166 2.30 5.90 19.96
CA GLN A 166 2.13 4.56 20.53
C GLN A 166 2.83 3.48 19.66
N VAL A 167 2.70 3.51 18.35
CA VAL A 167 3.47 2.62 17.45
C VAL A 167 4.97 2.79 17.69
N ARG A 168 5.46 4.03 17.80
CA ARG A 168 6.87 4.35 18.06
C ARG A 168 7.35 3.82 19.42
N SER A 169 6.47 3.65 20.39
CA SER A 169 6.83 3.06 21.68
C SER A 169 7.20 1.58 21.56
N PHE A 170 6.57 0.85 20.65
CA PHE A 170 6.81 -0.57 20.38
C PHE A 170 7.90 -0.82 19.32
N TYR A 171 8.09 0.10 18.37
CA TYR A 171 8.99 -0.10 17.24
C TYR A 171 9.98 1.05 17.09
N LYS A 172 11.27 0.71 17.02
CA LYS A 172 12.39 1.67 16.96
C LYS A 172 12.99 1.87 15.57
N GLY A 173 12.55 1.08 14.59
CA GLY A 173 12.92 1.23 13.18
C GLY A 173 12.17 2.36 12.48
N GLU A 174 12.26 2.41 11.17
CA GLU A 174 11.64 3.47 10.37
C GLU A 174 10.12 3.33 10.30
N ILE A 175 9.43 4.45 10.47
CA ILE A 175 7.98 4.56 10.22
C ILE A 175 7.78 5.40 8.96
N LEU A 176 7.09 4.85 7.98
CA LEU A 176 6.68 5.56 6.77
C LEU A 176 5.17 5.84 6.84
N TRP A 177 4.75 6.88 6.15
CA TRP A 177 3.32 7.17 5.95
C TRP A 177 2.94 7.04 4.48
N ALA A 178 1.93 6.23 4.18
CA ALA A 178 1.43 6.06 2.83
C ALA A 178 0.53 7.24 2.41
N VAL A 179 0.77 7.75 1.21
CA VAL A 179 -0.03 8.82 0.57
C VAL A 179 -0.24 8.43 -0.88
N ASN A 180 -1.46 8.54 -1.40
CA ASN A 180 -1.66 8.44 -2.85
C ASN A 180 -1.18 9.71 -3.53
N ALA A 181 -0.52 9.57 -4.67
CA ALA A 181 -0.02 10.71 -5.46
C ALA A 181 -1.13 11.65 -5.98
N SER A 182 -2.38 11.18 -5.99
CA SER A 182 -3.57 11.96 -6.39
C SER A 182 -4.27 12.65 -5.23
N ASP A 183 -3.96 12.29 -3.97
CA ASP A 183 -4.67 12.78 -2.80
C ASP A 183 -3.98 14.01 -2.20
N SER A 184 -4.74 14.79 -1.45
CA SER A 184 -4.14 15.83 -0.62
C SER A 184 -3.30 15.19 0.49
N PRO A 185 -2.11 15.74 0.79
CA PRO A 185 -1.28 15.20 1.85
C PRO A 185 -1.97 15.37 3.22
N PRO A 186 -1.71 14.46 4.17
CA PRO A 186 -2.21 14.61 5.52
C PRO A 186 -1.58 15.84 6.21
N PRO A 187 -2.20 16.31 7.32
CA PRO A 187 -1.67 17.42 8.11
C PRO A 187 -0.22 17.25 8.52
N GLN A 188 0.51 18.36 8.57
CA GLN A 188 1.94 18.38 8.91
C GLN A 188 2.23 17.78 10.28
N GLU A 189 1.31 17.90 11.22
CA GLU A 189 1.42 17.31 12.56
C GLU A 189 1.56 15.78 12.50
N ILE A 190 0.83 15.13 11.60
CA ILE A 190 0.92 13.68 11.35
C ILE A 190 2.26 13.36 10.66
N LEU A 191 2.56 14.08 9.58
CA LEU A 191 3.78 13.83 8.80
C LEU A 191 5.06 14.11 9.59
N SER A 192 5.03 15.00 10.60
CA SER A 192 6.18 15.26 11.46
C SER A 192 6.57 14.06 12.32
N ARG A 193 5.65 13.12 12.58
CA ARG A 193 5.86 11.95 13.46
C ARG A 193 6.45 10.73 12.76
N VAL A 194 6.54 10.75 11.43
CA VAL A 194 7.08 9.65 10.63
C VAL A 194 8.45 10.00 10.07
N ASP A 195 9.20 9.02 9.58
CA ASP A 195 10.58 9.23 9.13
C ASP A 195 10.64 9.54 7.64
N ARG A 196 9.83 8.86 6.81
CA ARG A 196 9.74 9.04 5.36
C ARG A 196 8.29 8.92 4.88
N ILE A 197 8.08 9.25 3.63
CA ILE A 197 6.79 9.14 2.96
C ILE A 197 6.84 7.98 1.98
N TYR A 198 5.82 7.11 2.05
CA TYR A 198 5.57 6.07 1.05
C TYR A 198 4.53 6.57 0.07
N LEU A 199 4.97 7.03 -1.11
CA LEU A 199 4.10 7.61 -2.11
C LEU A 199 3.59 6.53 -3.06
N LEU A 200 2.31 6.19 -2.95
CA LEU A 200 1.62 5.24 -3.82
C LEU A 200 1.43 5.89 -5.20
N TRP A 201 2.07 5.30 -6.21
CA TRP A 201 2.24 5.94 -7.51
C TRP A 201 1.73 5.06 -8.63
N SER A 202 0.65 5.51 -9.27
CA SER A 202 0.06 4.92 -10.47
C SER A 202 -0.32 6.02 -11.48
N VAL A 203 0.45 7.13 -11.46
CA VAL A 203 0.15 8.31 -12.27
C VAL A 203 0.41 8.00 -13.74
N PRO A 204 -0.52 8.34 -14.66
CA PRO A 204 -0.34 8.13 -16.09
C PRO A 204 0.92 8.81 -16.63
N LEU A 205 1.65 8.11 -17.50
CA LEU A 205 2.87 8.58 -18.17
C LEU A 205 2.64 8.93 -19.64
N SER A 206 1.47 8.55 -20.17
CA SER A 206 1.07 8.85 -21.54
C SER A 206 -0.42 9.16 -21.58
N ALA A 207 -0.79 10.12 -22.41
CA ALA A 207 -2.20 10.39 -22.76
C ALA A 207 -2.66 9.56 -23.97
N SER A 208 -1.77 8.82 -24.60
CA SER A 208 -1.99 8.05 -25.82
C SER A 208 -1.67 6.58 -25.60
N MET A 209 -2.31 5.72 -26.39
CA MET A 209 -1.97 4.30 -26.48
C MET A 209 -0.71 4.05 -27.33
N GLU A 210 -0.28 5.01 -28.11
CA GLU A 210 1.04 5.00 -28.75
C GLU A 210 2.08 5.44 -27.73
N LEU A 211 3.01 4.55 -27.42
CA LEU A 211 4.03 4.78 -26.41
C LEU A 211 5.29 5.36 -27.03
N ASP A 212 5.71 6.50 -26.49
CA ASP A 212 7.04 7.07 -26.72
C ASP A 212 7.83 7.04 -25.40
N PRO A 213 8.81 6.13 -25.26
CA PRO A 213 9.57 6.01 -24.02
C PRO A 213 10.29 7.29 -23.59
N ALA A 214 10.73 8.13 -24.55
CA ALA A 214 11.38 9.40 -24.23
C ALA A 214 10.37 10.41 -23.69
N ALA A 215 9.23 10.55 -24.34
CA ALA A 215 8.16 11.41 -23.87
C ALA A 215 7.62 10.96 -22.50
N MET A 216 7.47 9.65 -22.28
CA MET A 216 7.05 9.08 -20.99
C MET A 216 8.06 9.41 -19.87
N ALA A 217 9.36 9.36 -20.14
CA ALA A 217 10.39 9.70 -19.15
C ALA A 217 10.35 11.19 -18.78
N VAL A 218 10.10 12.07 -19.74
CA VAL A 218 9.90 13.51 -19.51
C VAL A 218 8.64 13.74 -18.68
N GLU A 219 7.53 13.10 -19.04
CA GLU A 219 6.26 13.22 -18.30
C GLU A 219 6.40 12.67 -16.88
N ALA A 220 7.06 11.53 -16.67
CA ALA A 220 7.37 11.01 -15.35
C ALA A 220 8.10 12.04 -14.50
N GLY A 221 9.08 12.74 -15.09
CA GLY A 221 9.79 13.84 -14.44
C GLY A 221 8.87 14.99 -14.02
N HIS A 222 8.04 15.46 -14.93
CA HIS A 222 7.07 16.54 -14.67
C HIS A 222 6.09 16.15 -13.55
N GLN A 223 5.55 14.93 -13.58
CA GLN A 223 4.62 14.46 -12.56
C GLN A 223 5.30 14.33 -11.18
N LEU A 224 6.54 13.83 -11.13
CA LEU A 224 7.30 13.74 -9.89
C LEU A 224 7.56 15.14 -9.31
N ASP A 225 7.98 16.09 -10.12
CA ASP A 225 8.25 17.46 -9.69
C ASP A 225 6.95 18.20 -9.30
N GLY A 226 5.85 17.92 -9.99
CA GLY A 226 4.56 18.55 -9.70
C GLY A 226 3.83 17.99 -8.49
N LYS A 227 3.92 16.68 -8.22
CA LYS A 227 3.13 15.99 -7.18
C LYS A 227 3.95 15.62 -5.94
N ALA A 228 5.17 15.13 -6.14
CA ALA A 228 5.97 14.60 -5.04
C ALA A 228 6.93 15.66 -4.44
N LEU A 229 7.55 16.49 -5.26
CA LEU A 229 8.49 17.50 -4.77
C LEU A 229 7.87 18.50 -3.78
N PRO A 230 6.64 19.04 -3.98
CA PRO A 230 6.01 19.91 -2.99
C PRO A 230 5.85 19.24 -1.62
N LEU A 231 5.56 17.93 -1.59
CA LEU A 231 5.46 17.18 -0.36
C LEU A 231 6.83 17.05 0.35
N VAL A 232 7.89 16.79 -0.41
CA VAL A 232 9.27 16.78 0.11
C VAL A 232 9.65 18.14 0.67
N GLN A 233 9.38 19.21 -0.06
CA GLN A 233 9.69 20.58 0.35
C GLN A 233 8.95 21.01 1.63
N SER A 234 7.67 20.62 1.75
CA SER A 234 6.87 20.98 2.93
C SER A 234 7.24 20.17 4.17
N THR A 235 7.73 18.93 4.01
CA THR A 235 8.02 18.01 5.13
C THR A 235 9.50 17.90 5.45
N GLY A 236 10.39 18.19 4.52
CA GLY A 236 11.82 17.90 4.62
C GLY A 236 12.17 16.40 4.59
N LYS A 237 11.23 15.53 4.19
CA LYS A 237 11.38 14.07 4.24
C LYS A 237 11.62 13.46 2.88
N GLY A 238 12.45 12.42 2.82
CA GLY A 238 12.62 11.61 1.62
C GLY A 238 11.37 10.80 1.28
N VAL A 239 11.22 10.53 0.00
CA VAL A 239 10.08 9.74 -0.54
C VAL A 239 10.57 8.37 -0.98
N VAL A 240 9.82 7.34 -0.62
CA VAL A 240 9.87 5.99 -1.21
C VAL A 240 8.68 5.87 -2.16
N LEU A 241 8.93 5.57 -3.43
CA LEU A 241 7.87 5.39 -4.42
C LEU A 241 7.36 3.96 -4.43
N GLY A 242 6.05 3.78 -4.26
CA GLY A 242 5.35 2.53 -4.50
C GLY A 242 4.77 2.50 -5.91
N LEU A 243 5.54 2.00 -6.89
CA LEU A 243 5.15 2.02 -8.29
C LEU A 243 4.16 0.89 -8.62
N GLU A 244 3.06 1.24 -9.27
CA GLU A 244 2.04 0.30 -9.71
C GLU A 244 1.69 0.54 -11.19
N TYR A 245 2.33 -0.24 -12.06
CA TYR A 245 2.01 -0.32 -13.49
C TYR A 245 1.81 -1.80 -13.83
N PRO A 246 0.54 -2.24 -14.03
CA PRO A 246 0.25 -3.64 -14.31
C PRO A 246 0.79 -4.12 -15.65
N SER A 247 0.97 -5.44 -15.79
CA SER A 247 1.41 -6.08 -17.04
C SER A 247 0.28 -6.15 -18.08
N ALA A 248 -0.33 -5.01 -18.40
CA ALA A 248 -1.49 -4.95 -19.29
C ALA A 248 -1.41 -3.75 -20.22
N GLN A 249 -2.06 -3.83 -21.38
CA GLN A 249 -2.23 -2.67 -22.25
C GLN A 249 -3.00 -1.56 -21.51
N GLY A 250 -2.59 -0.31 -21.74
CA GLY A 250 -3.14 0.86 -21.08
C GLY A 250 -2.45 1.21 -19.76
N ALA A 251 -1.53 0.37 -19.25
CA ALA A 251 -0.86 0.60 -17.98
C ALA A 251 -0.15 1.97 -17.92
N ALA A 252 0.55 2.35 -18.97
CA ALA A 252 1.22 3.64 -19.05
C ALA A 252 0.23 4.83 -19.11
N SER A 253 -1.01 4.58 -19.53
CA SER A 253 -2.09 5.58 -19.58
C SER A 253 -2.98 5.56 -18.32
N GLY A 254 -2.60 4.82 -17.27
CA GLY A 254 -3.31 4.78 -15.98
C GLY A 254 -4.54 3.89 -15.93
N CYS A 255 -4.64 2.92 -16.83
CA CYS A 255 -5.74 1.96 -16.83
C CYS A 255 -5.30 0.58 -17.34
N VAL A 256 -6.21 -0.38 -17.27
CA VAL A 256 -6.11 -1.64 -18.01
C VAL A 256 -7.12 -1.62 -19.13
N LEU A 257 -6.67 -1.83 -20.35
CA LEU A 257 -7.56 -1.94 -21.50
C LEU A 257 -8.23 -3.32 -21.51
N ALA A 258 -9.55 -3.33 -21.34
CA ALA A 258 -10.38 -4.52 -21.44
C ALA A 258 -11.40 -4.33 -22.58
N LYS A 259 -11.23 -5.05 -23.69
CA LYS A 259 -11.86 -4.70 -24.98
C LYS A 259 -11.51 -3.24 -25.34
N ASP A 260 -12.49 -2.40 -25.54
CA ASP A 260 -12.29 -0.98 -25.86
C ASP A 260 -12.54 -0.06 -24.65
N VAL A 261 -12.57 -0.62 -23.43
CA VAL A 261 -12.83 0.11 -22.18
C VAL A 261 -11.56 0.22 -21.35
N CYS A 262 -11.19 1.45 -21.01
CA CYS A 262 -10.10 1.75 -20.08
C CYS A 262 -10.61 1.59 -18.64
N VAL A 263 -10.24 0.49 -17.98
CA VAL A 263 -10.57 0.22 -16.58
C VAL A 263 -9.46 0.80 -15.70
N ARG A 264 -9.77 1.79 -14.88
CA ARG A 264 -8.82 2.41 -13.97
C ARG A 264 -8.33 1.42 -12.93
N PHE A 265 -7.09 1.58 -12.44
CA PHE A 265 -6.47 0.66 -11.50
C PHE A 265 -7.26 0.50 -10.20
N GLU A 266 -7.84 1.57 -9.68
CA GLU A 266 -8.72 1.55 -8.51
C GLU A 266 -9.97 0.66 -8.68
N ASN A 267 -10.41 0.46 -9.91
CA ASN A 267 -11.56 -0.40 -10.24
C ASN A 267 -11.17 -1.85 -10.55
N LEU A 268 -9.88 -2.17 -10.57
CA LEU A 268 -9.38 -3.54 -10.69
C LEU A 268 -9.42 -4.28 -9.35
N TYR A 269 -9.74 -3.60 -8.28
CA TYR A 269 -9.82 -4.17 -6.94
C TYR A 269 -11.28 -4.39 -6.49
N PRO A 270 -11.68 -5.55 -5.95
CA PRO A 270 -10.88 -6.76 -5.80
C PRO A 270 -10.55 -7.38 -7.17
N PHE A 271 -9.35 -7.89 -7.30
CA PHE A 271 -8.87 -8.50 -8.54
C PHE A 271 -9.76 -9.68 -8.89
N HIS A 272 -10.70 -9.48 -9.76
CA HIS A 272 -11.49 -10.57 -10.33
C HIS A 272 -10.62 -11.22 -11.41
N ALA A 273 -10.38 -12.53 -11.27
CA ALA A 273 -9.79 -13.34 -12.33
C ALA A 273 -10.58 -13.29 -13.64
N ASP A 274 -11.75 -12.68 -13.59
CA ASP A 274 -12.75 -12.56 -14.63
C ASP A 274 -12.68 -11.24 -15.40
N GLN A 275 -11.48 -10.66 -15.58
CA GLN A 275 -11.25 -9.66 -16.63
C GLN A 275 -10.69 -10.38 -17.87
N PRO A 276 -11.48 -11.29 -18.50
CA PRO A 276 -11.00 -12.17 -19.58
C PRO A 276 -10.57 -11.38 -20.82
N ASP A 277 -10.96 -10.10 -20.87
CA ASP A 277 -10.74 -9.22 -21.99
C ASP A 277 -9.53 -8.28 -21.81
N ALA A 278 -8.84 -8.36 -20.67
CA ALA A 278 -7.61 -7.60 -20.46
C ALA A 278 -6.45 -8.20 -21.27
N VAL A 279 -5.77 -7.35 -22.03
CA VAL A 279 -4.65 -7.78 -22.85
C VAL A 279 -3.34 -7.66 -22.08
N LEU A 280 -2.64 -8.78 -21.89
CA LEU A 280 -1.32 -8.81 -21.26
C LEU A 280 -0.31 -8.02 -22.12
N SER A 281 0.46 -7.13 -21.49
CA SER A 281 1.55 -6.40 -22.10
C SER A 281 2.72 -6.20 -21.13
N LEU A 282 3.68 -7.12 -21.16
CA LEU A 282 4.93 -6.99 -20.41
C LEU A 282 5.82 -5.89 -20.97
N ASP A 283 5.73 -5.64 -22.27
CA ASP A 283 6.49 -4.58 -22.93
C ASP A 283 6.05 -3.19 -22.44
N GLU A 284 4.76 -2.93 -22.40
CA GLU A 284 4.23 -1.66 -21.87
C GLU A 284 4.61 -1.45 -20.40
N GLN A 285 4.48 -2.49 -19.58
CA GLN A 285 4.95 -2.44 -18.19
C GLN A 285 6.44 -2.08 -18.12
N THR A 286 7.26 -2.74 -18.93
CA THR A 286 8.71 -2.51 -18.99
C THR A 286 9.03 -1.06 -19.38
N GLN A 287 8.34 -0.52 -20.38
CA GLN A 287 8.52 0.86 -20.82
C GLN A 287 8.12 1.86 -19.72
N ALA A 288 7.00 1.62 -19.03
CA ALA A 288 6.56 2.47 -17.92
C ALA A 288 7.57 2.48 -16.76
N TYR A 289 8.06 1.31 -16.36
CA TYR A 289 9.09 1.22 -15.33
C TYR A 289 10.41 1.87 -15.75
N ASN A 290 10.85 1.69 -16.99
CA ASN A 290 12.07 2.32 -17.50
C ASN A 290 11.94 3.86 -17.52
N ALA A 291 10.80 4.38 -17.94
CA ALA A 291 10.53 5.83 -17.92
C ALA A 291 10.58 6.39 -16.48
N MET A 292 9.94 5.70 -15.54
CA MET A 292 9.99 6.08 -14.13
C MET A 292 11.40 6.01 -13.57
N LEU A 293 12.16 4.94 -13.83
CA LEU A 293 13.54 4.82 -13.35
C LEU A 293 14.46 5.90 -13.93
N ALA A 294 14.30 6.25 -15.19
CA ALA A 294 15.05 7.35 -15.81
C ALA A 294 14.76 8.69 -15.10
N ALA A 295 13.50 8.97 -14.79
CA ALA A 295 13.11 10.17 -14.08
C ALA A 295 13.58 10.18 -12.61
N VAL A 296 13.48 9.05 -11.91
CA VAL A 296 13.87 8.90 -10.51
C VAL A 296 15.37 9.10 -10.31
N ASN A 297 16.20 8.55 -11.20
CA ASN A 297 17.67 8.65 -11.10
C ASN A 297 18.20 10.10 -11.15
N GLN A 298 17.37 11.07 -11.50
CA GLN A 298 17.71 12.48 -11.51
C GLN A 298 17.26 13.22 -10.24
N ARG A 299 16.70 12.51 -9.22
CA ARG A 299 16.04 13.12 -8.06
C ARG A 299 16.53 12.48 -6.76
N GLU A 300 17.53 13.12 -6.14
CA GLU A 300 18.16 12.62 -4.89
C GLU A 300 17.18 12.53 -3.70
N TRP A 301 16.07 13.26 -3.74
CA TRP A 301 15.06 13.22 -2.70
C TRP A 301 14.15 11.97 -2.77
N ILE A 302 14.23 11.19 -3.84
CA ILE A 302 13.62 9.85 -3.92
C ILE A 302 14.62 8.85 -3.35
N THR A 303 14.29 8.32 -2.16
CA THR A 303 15.22 7.49 -1.37
C THR A 303 15.01 5.99 -1.56
N GLY A 304 14.01 5.59 -2.35
CA GLY A 304 13.72 4.18 -2.62
C GLY A 304 12.58 3.98 -3.61
N ILE A 305 12.53 2.77 -4.16
CA ILE A 305 11.47 2.32 -5.07
C ILE A 305 11.03 0.94 -4.63
N LEU A 306 9.71 0.76 -4.53
CA LEU A 306 9.04 -0.51 -4.31
C LEU A 306 8.09 -0.78 -5.48
N SER A 307 8.31 -1.84 -6.23
CA SER A 307 7.35 -2.31 -7.23
C SER A 307 6.19 -2.97 -6.52
N ARG A 308 4.98 -2.54 -6.79
CA ARG A 308 3.76 -3.07 -6.16
C ARG A 308 3.12 -4.14 -7.02
N GLY A 309 2.39 -5.04 -6.38
CA GLY A 309 1.60 -6.04 -7.07
C GLY A 309 2.36 -7.30 -7.48
N PHE A 310 3.52 -7.58 -6.86
CA PHE A 310 4.23 -8.81 -7.13
C PHE A 310 3.46 -10.02 -6.62
N PHE A 311 2.96 -10.80 -7.55
CA PHE A 311 2.28 -12.05 -7.27
C PHE A 311 3.29 -13.15 -6.97
N VAL A 312 3.32 -13.56 -5.71
CA VAL A 312 3.95 -14.83 -5.33
C VAL A 312 3.11 -15.95 -5.90
N PRO A 313 3.68 -16.73 -6.61
CA PRO A 313 3.45 -17.24 -7.92
C PRO A 313 1.95 -17.43 -8.20
N ALA A 314 1.39 -16.55 -8.97
CA ALA A 314 0.25 -16.86 -9.84
C ALA A 314 0.40 -18.22 -10.55
N LEU A 315 1.65 -18.63 -10.73
CA LEU A 315 2.10 -19.90 -11.27
C LEU A 315 1.59 -21.15 -10.52
N LEU A 316 1.20 -21.02 -9.26
CA LEU A 316 0.91 -22.17 -8.40
C LEU A 316 -0.54 -22.17 -7.90
N VAL A 317 -1.31 -21.13 -8.20
CA VAL A 317 -2.66 -20.96 -7.67
C VAL A 317 -3.72 -21.59 -8.55
N ASP A 318 -3.45 -21.80 -9.83
CA ASP A 318 -4.46 -22.17 -10.82
C ASP A 318 -4.14 -23.49 -11.57
N LYS A 319 -3.71 -24.49 -10.84
CA LYS A 319 -3.67 -25.86 -11.38
C LYS A 319 -4.43 -26.81 -10.48
#